data_644a1ea555290415f543493e6ea18da2
#
_entry.id   644a1ea555290415f543493e6ea18da2
#
_cell.length_a   1.000
_cell.length_b   1.000
_cell.length_c   1.000
_cell.angle_alpha   90.00
_cell.angle_beta   90.00
_cell.angle_gamma   90.00
#
_symmetry.space_group_name_H-M   'P 1'
#
loop_
_entity.id
_entity.type
_entity.pdbx_description
1 polymer ?
#
loop_
_entity_poly.entity_id
_entity_poly.type
_entity_poly.pdbx_seq_one_letter_code
_entity_poly.pdbx_strand_id
1 'polypeptide(L)'
;VGAFFGLGLLNPAWAAGATDLAKRTLTGTSLDTLVSLAKRRGFVFPSSEIYGGLSSVWDYGPVGVELKRNVKDAWWKSMVRERDDVVGMDASILMHPDIWVASGHVDSFSDPLVECESCHRRFRQDQLTSKVCPDCGGEFGEPRQFNLMFKTFIGPVEDETATVYLRPETAQAIFVNFENVQTTSRKKIPFGIAQIGKSFRNEITPGNFTFRTREFEQMELEFFC
;
A
#
# COMPACT_ATOMS: atom_id res chain seq x y z
N VAL A 1 -3.12 20.20 -5.09
CA VAL A 1 -1.93 20.89 -5.61
C VAL A 1 -0.74 20.08 -5.14
N GLY A 2 -0.22 19.25 -6.03
CA GLY A 2 0.90 18.36 -5.73
C GLY A 2 2.19 19.18 -5.63
N ALA A 3 2.81 19.20 -4.48
CA ALA A 3 4.18 19.65 -4.30
C ALA A 3 5.07 18.43 -4.14
N PHE A 4 5.73 18.05 -5.23
CA PHE A 4 6.92 17.21 -5.18
C PHE A 4 8.03 18.04 -4.55
N PHE A 5 8.47 17.72 -3.35
CA PHE A 5 9.70 18.27 -2.80
C PHE A 5 10.77 17.19 -2.71
N GLY A 6 11.91 17.55 -3.32
CA GLY A 6 13.07 16.71 -3.50
C GLY A 6 13.66 16.19 -2.19
N LEU A 7 14.02 14.94 -2.24
CA LEU A 7 14.94 14.27 -1.32
C LEU A 7 16.25 15.04 -1.25
N GLY A 8 16.42 15.84 -0.19
CA GLY A 8 17.70 16.46 0.15
C GLY A 8 18.70 15.39 0.53
N LEU A 9 19.70 15.23 -0.32
CA LEU A 9 21.06 14.74 -0.13
C LEU A 9 21.32 13.81 1.08
N LEU A 10 20.88 12.57 0.99
CA LEU A 10 21.54 11.47 1.69
C LEU A 10 22.78 11.08 0.89
N ASN A 11 23.91 10.96 1.59
CA ASN A 11 25.23 10.69 1.04
C ASN A 11 25.19 9.54 0.00
N PRO A 12 25.59 9.78 -1.27
CA PRO A 12 25.41 8.83 -2.36
C PRO A 12 26.24 7.55 -2.25
N ALA A 13 27.17 7.47 -1.30
CA ALA A 13 28.08 6.34 -1.17
C ALA A 13 27.40 5.04 -0.68
N TRP A 14 26.39 5.11 0.19
CA TRP A 14 25.65 3.91 0.62
C TRP A 14 24.63 3.43 -0.43
N ALA A 15 24.05 4.37 -1.18
CA ALA A 15 23.11 4.04 -2.25
C ALA A 15 23.80 3.38 -3.45
N ALA A 16 25.03 3.79 -3.78
CA ALA A 16 25.82 3.20 -4.83
C ALA A 16 26.24 1.75 -4.49
N GLY A 17 26.63 1.49 -3.26
CA GLY A 17 26.96 0.13 -2.79
C GLY A 17 25.77 -0.82 -2.75
N ALA A 18 24.60 -0.35 -2.32
CA ALA A 18 23.37 -1.15 -2.29
C ALA A 18 22.83 -1.48 -3.69
N THR A 19 22.94 -0.56 -4.64
CA THR A 19 22.54 -0.79 -6.04
C THR A 19 23.46 -1.74 -6.79
N ASP A 20 24.76 -1.72 -6.49
CA ASP A 20 25.73 -2.62 -7.14
C ASP A 20 25.65 -4.05 -6.57
N LEU A 21 25.42 -4.19 -5.27
CA LEU A 21 25.16 -5.49 -4.62
C LEU A 21 23.85 -6.12 -5.11
N ALA A 22 22.78 -5.33 -5.25
CA ALA A 22 21.51 -5.78 -5.79
C ALA A 22 21.63 -6.20 -7.26
N LYS A 23 22.38 -5.45 -8.07
CA LYS A 23 22.63 -5.79 -9.48
C LYS A 23 23.48 -7.06 -9.63
N ARG A 24 24.43 -7.31 -8.76
CA ARG A 24 25.28 -8.50 -8.80
C ARG A 24 24.56 -9.79 -8.41
N THR A 25 23.54 -9.69 -7.55
CA THR A 25 22.83 -10.87 -7.01
C THR A 25 21.61 -11.28 -7.84
N LEU A 26 21.07 -10.39 -8.69
CA LEU A 26 19.80 -10.60 -9.40
C LEU A 26 19.95 -10.88 -10.91
N THR A 27 21.15 -10.86 -11.46
CA THR A 27 21.37 -11.23 -12.86
C THR A 27 21.19 -12.74 -13.04
N GLY A 28 19.97 -13.16 -13.41
CA GLY A 28 19.64 -14.55 -13.75
C GLY A 28 18.61 -15.25 -12.88
N THR A 29 18.13 -14.65 -11.77
CA THR A 29 17.13 -15.28 -10.90
C THR A 29 15.72 -14.77 -11.26
N SER A 30 14.81 -15.68 -11.68
CA SER A 30 13.42 -15.33 -11.98
C SER A 30 12.64 -15.03 -10.70
N LEU A 31 11.56 -14.21 -10.85
CA LEU A 31 10.64 -13.93 -9.75
C LEU A 31 10.05 -15.22 -9.18
N ASP A 32 9.72 -16.18 -10.03
CA ASP A 32 9.16 -17.48 -9.61
C ASP A 32 10.12 -18.26 -8.71
N THR A 33 11.42 -18.21 -9.00
CA THR A 33 12.46 -18.82 -8.15
C THR A 33 12.51 -18.15 -6.79
N LEU A 34 12.42 -16.81 -6.72
CA LEU A 34 12.40 -16.07 -5.47
C LEU A 34 11.13 -16.36 -4.66
N VAL A 35 9.96 -16.40 -5.31
CA VAL A 35 8.68 -16.76 -4.68
C VAL A 35 8.73 -18.17 -4.09
N SER A 36 9.22 -19.12 -4.87
CA SER A 36 9.38 -20.50 -4.41
C SER A 36 10.33 -20.61 -3.21
N LEU A 37 11.45 -19.89 -3.24
CA LEU A 37 12.39 -19.85 -2.12
C LEU A 37 11.75 -19.22 -0.88
N ALA A 38 11.07 -18.08 -1.04
CA ALA A 38 10.42 -17.36 0.05
C ALA A 38 9.38 -18.23 0.77
N LYS A 39 8.55 -18.95 0.02
CA LYS A 39 7.57 -19.89 0.58
C LYS A 39 8.25 -21.03 1.34
N ARG A 40 9.20 -21.72 0.71
CA ARG A 40 9.89 -22.87 1.33
C ARG A 40 10.71 -22.51 2.57
N ARG A 41 11.18 -21.27 2.67
CA ARG A 41 11.99 -20.81 3.80
C ARG A 41 11.18 -20.10 4.87
N GLY A 42 9.86 -20.05 4.75
CA GLY A 42 8.98 -19.47 5.76
C GLY A 42 9.05 -17.94 5.82
N PHE A 43 9.32 -17.29 4.71
CA PHE A 43 9.19 -15.82 4.62
C PHE A 43 7.74 -15.42 4.47
N VAL A 44 7.02 -16.01 3.52
CA VAL A 44 5.61 -15.72 3.26
C VAL A 44 4.85 -16.97 2.85
N PHE A 45 3.55 -16.97 3.12
CA PHE A 45 2.59 -17.96 2.66
C PHE A 45 1.39 -17.27 2.03
N PRO A 46 0.72 -17.86 1.02
CA PRO A 46 -0.59 -17.39 0.60
C PRO A 46 -1.55 -17.39 1.79
N SER A 47 -2.24 -16.29 2.04
CA SER A 47 -3.18 -16.23 3.15
C SER A 47 -4.30 -17.26 2.96
N SER A 48 -4.64 -18.00 4.01
CA SER A 48 -5.68 -19.04 4.00
C SER A 48 -5.43 -20.17 2.97
N GLU A 49 -4.19 -20.56 2.77
CA GLU A 49 -3.76 -21.52 1.74
C GLU A 49 -4.50 -22.87 1.85
N ILE A 50 -4.88 -23.32 3.04
CA ILE A 50 -5.67 -24.56 3.26
C ILE A 50 -7.04 -24.54 2.58
N TYR A 51 -7.56 -23.36 2.23
CA TYR A 51 -8.82 -23.17 1.50
C TYR A 51 -8.59 -22.72 0.04
N GLY A 52 -7.37 -22.89 -0.48
CA GLY A 52 -7.02 -22.46 -1.84
C GLY A 52 -6.39 -21.08 -1.92
N GLY A 53 -6.27 -20.36 -0.79
CA GLY A 53 -5.67 -19.06 -0.70
C GLY A 53 -6.59 -17.89 -1.16
N LEU A 54 -6.21 -16.68 -0.80
CA LEU A 54 -6.83 -15.45 -1.28
C LEU A 54 -5.83 -14.71 -2.17
N SER A 55 -6.25 -14.38 -3.39
CA SER A 55 -5.37 -13.78 -4.39
C SER A 55 -4.70 -12.50 -3.88
N SER A 56 -3.35 -12.50 -3.93
CA SER A 56 -2.49 -11.38 -3.52
C SER A 56 -2.73 -10.87 -2.10
N VAL A 57 -2.99 -11.79 -1.19
CA VAL A 57 -2.93 -11.60 0.25
C VAL A 57 -1.93 -12.60 0.81
N TRP A 58 -1.02 -12.14 1.64
CA TRP A 58 0.12 -12.92 2.11
C TRP A 58 0.23 -12.86 3.64
N ASP A 59 0.47 -14.02 4.23
CA ASP A 59 0.86 -14.13 5.64
C ASP A 59 2.39 -14.17 5.74
N TYR A 60 2.96 -13.44 6.71
CA TYR A 60 4.39 -13.50 6.96
C TYR A 60 4.70 -14.66 7.89
N GLY A 61 5.52 -15.59 7.42
CA GLY A 61 5.99 -16.71 8.18
C GLY A 61 7.06 -16.35 9.22
N PRO A 62 7.58 -17.33 9.99
CA PRO A 62 8.52 -17.05 11.09
C PRO A 62 9.76 -16.25 10.72
N VAL A 63 10.34 -16.50 9.55
CA VAL A 63 11.50 -15.76 9.05
C VAL A 63 11.10 -14.40 8.49
N GLY A 64 9.96 -14.35 7.78
CA GLY A 64 9.46 -13.12 7.16
C GLY A 64 9.03 -12.08 8.18
N VAL A 65 8.39 -12.49 9.28
CA VAL A 65 7.96 -11.55 10.32
C VAL A 65 9.15 -10.88 11.03
N GLU A 66 10.24 -11.62 11.27
CA GLU A 66 11.46 -11.05 11.88
C GLU A 66 12.15 -10.07 10.91
N LEU A 67 12.26 -10.44 9.63
CA LEU A 67 12.76 -9.50 8.62
C LEU A 67 11.92 -8.23 8.54
N LYS A 68 10.59 -8.38 8.51
CA LYS A 68 9.65 -7.25 8.47
C LYS A 68 9.79 -6.34 9.70
N ARG A 69 9.91 -6.91 10.90
CA ARG A 69 10.15 -6.15 12.15
C ARG A 69 11.46 -5.38 12.09
N ASN A 70 12.54 -6.06 11.70
CA ASN A 70 13.86 -5.41 11.60
C ASN A 70 13.84 -4.21 10.62
N VAL A 71 13.15 -4.33 9.49
CA VAL A 71 13.00 -3.22 8.54
C VAL A 71 12.22 -2.06 9.17
N LYS A 72 11.10 -2.35 9.83
CA LYS A 72 10.27 -1.34 10.51
C LYS A 72 11.02 -0.65 11.64
N ASP A 73 11.74 -1.42 12.46
CA ASP A 73 12.51 -0.90 13.58
C ASP A 73 13.67 -0.02 13.12
N ALA A 74 14.37 -0.42 12.05
CA ALA A 74 15.44 0.38 11.45
C ALA A 74 14.89 1.71 10.89
N TRP A 75 13.77 1.68 10.19
CA TRP A 75 13.12 2.88 9.67
C TRP A 75 12.64 3.80 10.80
N TRP A 76 11.94 3.24 11.80
CA TRP A 76 11.44 4.00 12.95
C TRP A 76 12.57 4.64 13.76
N LYS A 77 13.65 3.89 13.96
CA LYS A 77 14.85 4.40 14.63
C LYS A 77 15.42 5.60 13.88
N SER A 78 15.65 5.46 12.58
CA SER A 78 16.27 6.49 11.75
C SER A 78 15.37 7.72 11.53
N MET A 79 14.06 7.51 11.31
CA MET A 79 13.14 8.58 10.93
C MET A 79 12.47 9.27 12.11
N VAL A 80 12.37 8.60 13.27
CA VAL A 80 11.65 9.14 14.43
C VAL A 80 12.57 9.31 15.63
N ARG A 81 13.30 8.24 16.05
CA ARG A 81 14.04 8.28 17.32
C ARG A 81 15.35 9.05 17.26
N GLU A 82 15.99 9.07 16.10
CA GLU A 82 17.27 9.77 15.88
C GLU A 82 17.08 11.21 15.37
N ARG A 83 15.82 11.70 15.32
CA ARG A 83 15.48 13.05 14.84
C ARG A 83 14.70 13.81 15.89
N ASP A 84 15.11 15.06 16.13
CA ASP A 84 14.42 15.97 17.04
C ASP A 84 13.24 16.70 16.37
N ASP A 85 13.17 16.70 15.04
CA ASP A 85 12.18 17.37 14.23
C ASP A 85 11.07 16.46 13.72
N VAL A 86 11.00 15.20 14.15
CA VAL A 86 9.96 14.24 13.80
C VAL A 86 9.36 13.61 15.04
N VAL A 87 8.05 13.40 15.02
CA VAL A 87 7.32 12.65 16.05
C VAL A 87 6.54 11.50 15.41
N GLY A 88 6.29 10.47 16.20
CA GLY A 88 5.53 9.30 15.73
C GLY A 88 4.07 9.35 16.15
N MET A 89 3.19 8.73 15.35
CA MET A 89 1.81 8.44 15.71
C MET A 89 1.39 7.06 15.19
N ASP A 90 0.29 6.55 15.70
CA ASP A 90 -0.41 5.38 15.18
C ASP A 90 -1.90 5.67 15.13
N ALA A 91 -2.47 5.69 13.94
CA ALA A 91 -3.86 6.04 13.71
C ALA A 91 -4.72 4.81 13.40
N SER A 92 -6.01 4.93 13.69
CA SER A 92 -7.00 3.90 13.38
C SER A 92 -7.08 3.63 11.87
N ILE A 93 -7.34 2.38 11.51
CA ILE A 93 -7.65 1.97 10.13
C ILE A 93 -9.02 2.50 9.70
N LEU A 94 -10.01 2.39 10.60
CA LEU A 94 -11.36 2.91 10.38
C LEU A 94 -11.37 4.40 10.74
N MET A 95 -11.73 5.23 9.77
CA MET A 95 -11.75 6.68 9.89
C MET A 95 -13.09 7.20 9.41
N HIS A 96 -13.44 8.44 9.81
CA HIS A 96 -14.70 9.05 9.39
C HIS A 96 -14.77 9.13 7.85
N PRO A 97 -15.91 8.77 7.23
CA PRO A 97 -16.04 8.77 5.76
C PRO A 97 -15.72 10.11 5.09
N ASP A 98 -16.04 11.22 5.75
CA ASP A 98 -15.79 12.58 5.22
C ASP A 98 -14.30 12.86 4.95
N ILE A 99 -13.39 12.17 5.61
CA ILE A 99 -11.96 12.26 5.33
C ILE A 99 -11.67 11.85 3.89
N TRP A 100 -12.33 10.80 3.43
CA TRP A 100 -12.15 10.25 2.09
C TRP A 100 -12.89 11.07 1.03
N VAL A 101 -13.98 11.73 1.40
CA VAL A 101 -14.65 12.72 0.56
C VAL A 101 -13.75 13.96 0.40
N ALA A 102 -13.28 14.52 1.51
CA ALA A 102 -12.42 15.72 1.51
C ALA A 102 -11.10 15.51 0.76
N SER A 103 -10.51 14.32 0.84
CA SER A 103 -9.28 13.95 0.12
C SER A 103 -9.51 13.51 -1.33
N GLY A 104 -10.76 13.43 -1.79
CA GLY A 104 -11.12 13.04 -3.15
C GLY A 104 -11.07 11.53 -3.44
N HIS A 105 -10.77 10.69 -2.43
CA HIS A 105 -10.68 9.24 -2.63
C HIS A 105 -12.02 8.60 -3.01
N VAL A 106 -13.12 9.10 -2.50
CA VAL A 106 -14.46 8.58 -2.84
C VAL A 106 -14.76 8.79 -4.32
N ASP A 107 -14.39 9.95 -4.86
CA ASP A 107 -14.78 10.36 -6.20
C ASP A 107 -13.75 9.95 -7.28
N SER A 108 -12.47 9.97 -6.97
CA SER A 108 -11.40 9.89 -7.98
C SER A 108 -10.39 8.75 -7.79
N PHE A 109 -10.43 8.04 -6.66
CA PHE A 109 -9.51 6.92 -6.43
C PHE A 109 -10.01 5.65 -7.13
N SER A 110 -9.98 5.68 -8.46
CA SER A 110 -10.53 4.64 -9.31
C SER A 110 -9.59 4.28 -10.47
N ASP A 111 -9.67 3.02 -10.88
CA ASP A 111 -9.02 2.49 -12.07
C ASP A 111 -10.06 2.18 -13.16
N PRO A 112 -9.71 2.37 -14.45
CA PRO A 112 -10.59 1.97 -15.54
C PRO A 112 -10.63 0.43 -15.66
N LEU A 113 -11.79 -0.14 -15.44
CA LEU A 113 -12.08 -1.57 -15.46
C LEU A 113 -12.78 -1.95 -16.78
N VAL A 114 -12.28 -2.99 -17.45
CA VAL A 114 -12.98 -3.68 -18.54
C VAL A 114 -13.17 -5.14 -18.17
N GLU A 115 -14.30 -5.71 -18.60
CA GLU A 115 -14.63 -7.12 -18.46
C GLU A 115 -14.67 -7.77 -19.83
N CYS A 116 -14.05 -8.94 -19.98
CA CYS A 116 -14.14 -9.73 -21.21
C CYS A 116 -15.53 -10.35 -21.32
N GLU A 117 -16.22 -10.15 -22.46
CA GLU A 117 -17.56 -10.67 -22.68
C GLU A 117 -17.61 -12.20 -22.78
N SER A 118 -16.50 -12.83 -23.18
CA SER A 118 -16.42 -14.28 -23.38
C SER A 118 -16.04 -15.06 -22.10
N CYS A 119 -15.02 -14.59 -21.37
CA CYS A 119 -14.51 -15.34 -20.20
C CYS A 119 -14.79 -14.65 -18.86
N HIS A 120 -15.43 -13.48 -18.86
CA HIS A 120 -15.79 -12.66 -17.69
C HIS A 120 -14.60 -12.27 -16.81
N ARG A 121 -13.37 -12.39 -17.31
CA ARG A 121 -12.19 -11.88 -16.61
C ARG A 121 -12.12 -10.37 -16.70
N ARG A 122 -11.61 -9.77 -15.62
CA ARG A 122 -11.54 -8.32 -15.45
C ARG A 122 -10.11 -7.85 -15.54
N PHE A 123 -9.92 -6.73 -16.22
CA PHE A 123 -8.60 -6.15 -16.47
C PHE A 123 -8.64 -4.63 -16.26
N ARG A 124 -7.49 -4.07 -15.91
CA ARG A 124 -7.29 -2.63 -16.00
C ARG A 124 -7.08 -2.25 -17.47
N GLN A 125 -7.92 -1.36 -17.97
CA GLN A 125 -7.88 -0.94 -19.37
C GLN A 125 -6.54 -0.27 -19.74
N ASP A 126 -6.00 0.55 -18.83
CA ASP A 126 -4.73 1.27 -19.01
C ASP A 126 -3.48 0.38 -19.07
N GLN A 127 -3.61 -0.89 -18.65
CA GLN A 127 -2.53 -1.89 -18.69
C GLN A 127 -2.64 -2.85 -19.88
N LEU A 128 -3.71 -2.78 -20.65
CA LEU A 128 -3.90 -3.63 -21.82
C LEU A 128 -3.11 -3.08 -23.01
N THR A 129 -2.34 -3.94 -23.64
CA THR A 129 -1.60 -3.64 -24.89
C THR A 129 -2.40 -3.99 -26.14
N SER A 130 -3.52 -4.67 -25.99
CA SER A 130 -4.39 -5.16 -27.08
C SER A 130 -5.85 -4.84 -26.77
N LYS A 131 -6.66 -4.71 -27.84
CA LYS A 131 -8.12 -4.55 -27.74
C LYS A 131 -8.87 -5.86 -27.52
N VAL A 132 -8.16 -6.98 -27.47
CA VAL A 132 -8.74 -8.31 -27.24
C VAL A 132 -8.19 -8.90 -25.94
N CYS A 133 -8.99 -9.76 -25.32
CA CYS A 133 -8.64 -10.41 -24.06
C CYS A 133 -7.36 -11.25 -24.20
N PRO A 134 -6.33 -11.05 -23.35
CA PRO A 134 -5.10 -11.80 -23.43
C PRO A 134 -5.26 -13.29 -23.08
N ASP A 135 -6.35 -13.66 -22.39
CA ASP A 135 -6.58 -15.03 -21.94
C ASP A 135 -7.39 -15.88 -22.92
N CYS A 136 -8.36 -15.27 -23.63
CA CYS A 136 -9.25 -16.03 -24.52
C CYS A 136 -9.43 -15.41 -25.92
N GLY A 137 -8.88 -14.21 -26.18
CA GLY A 137 -9.03 -13.51 -27.45
C GLY A 137 -10.40 -12.84 -27.67
N GLY A 138 -11.31 -12.90 -26.68
CA GLY A 138 -12.64 -12.28 -26.76
C GLY A 138 -12.59 -10.76 -26.70
N GLU A 139 -13.71 -10.12 -27.02
CA GLU A 139 -13.87 -8.67 -26.95
C GLU A 139 -14.12 -8.20 -25.53
N PHE A 140 -13.81 -6.91 -25.27
CA PHE A 140 -14.10 -6.27 -23.99
C PHE A 140 -15.39 -5.47 -24.08
N GLY A 141 -16.18 -5.53 -23.01
CA GLY A 141 -17.31 -4.64 -22.81
C GLY A 141 -16.90 -3.19 -22.51
N GLU A 142 -17.90 -2.33 -22.33
CA GLU A 142 -17.68 -0.91 -22.05
C GLU A 142 -16.85 -0.70 -20.75
N PRO A 143 -15.88 0.21 -20.81
CA PRO A 143 -15.08 0.57 -19.62
C PRO A 143 -15.94 1.22 -18.54
N ARG A 144 -15.66 0.89 -17.28
CA ARG A 144 -16.26 1.53 -16.12
C ARG A 144 -15.22 1.90 -15.08
N GLN A 145 -15.45 2.96 -14.33
CA GLN A 145 -14.59 3.33 -13.20
C GLN A 145 -14.84 2.39 -12.03
N PHE A 146 -13.78 1.85 -11.48
CA PHE A 146 -13.82 0.98 -10.32
C PHE A 146 -13.04 1.63 -9.17
N ASN A 147 -13.77 2.03 -8.11
CA ASN A 147 -13.14 2.63 -6.93
C ASN A 147 -12.37 1.56 -6.15
N LEU A 148 -11.11 1.86 -5.82
CA LEU A 148 -10.20 0.93 -5.15
C LEU A 148 -10.37 0.87 -3.63
N MET A 149 -11.27 1.66 -3.04
CA MET A 149 -11.51 1.60 -1.60
C MET A 149 -12.34 0.37 -1.23
N PHE A 150 -11.90 -0.35 -0.18
CA PHE A 150 -12.73 -1.35 0.46
C PHE A 150 -13.81 -0.67 1.29
N LYS A 151 -15.07 -1.03 1.07
CA LYS A 151 -16.22 -0.61 1.88
C LYS A 151 -16.54 -1.67 2.94
N THR A 152 -16.97 -1.22 4.10
CA THR A 152 -17.56 -2.04 5.14
C THR A 152 -18.61 -1.23 5.89
N PHE A 153 -19.23 -1.79 6.91
CA PHE A 153 -20.29 -1.15 7.68
C PHE A 153 -19.94 -1.16 9.17
N ILE A 154 -20.34 -0.11 9.88
CA ILE A 154 -20.26 -0.05 11.34
C ILE A 154 -21.68 -0.16 11.92
N GLY A 155 -21.85 -1.06 12.89
CA GLY A 155 -23.13 -1.32 13.52
C GLY A 155 -23.87 -2.53 12.97
N PRO A 156 -25.08 -2.79 13.46
CA PRO A 156 -25.82 -4.02 13.15
C PRO A 156 -26.61 -3.99 11.84
N VAL A 157 -26.72 -2.82 11.21
CA VAL A 157 -27.49 -2.62 9.97
C VAL A 157 -26.57 -2.16 8.86
N GLU A 158 -26.66 -2.83 7.71
CA GLU A 158 -25.91 -2.49 6.52
C GLU A 158 -26.72 -1.50 5.67
N ASP A 159 -26.53 -0.22 5.91
CA ASP A 159 -27.12 0.86 5.14
C ASP A 159 -26.06 1.90 4.71
N GLU A 160 -26.47 2.86 3.89
CA GLU A 160 -25.55 3.88 3.39
C GLU A 160 -24.97 4.75 4.52
N THR A 161 -25.71 4.97 5.59
CA THR A 161 -25.29 5.81 6.72
C THR A 161 -24.28 5.11 7.61
N ALA A 162 -24.24 3.77 7.58
CA ALA A 162 -23.30 2.93 8.29
C ALA A 162 -22.03 2.64 7.50
N THR A 163 -21.94 3.12 6.24
CA THR A 163 -20.81 2.85 5.37
C THR A 163 -19.53 3.52 5.88
N VAL A 164 -18.48 2.72 6.01
CA VAL A 164 -17.12 3.17 6.27
C VAL A 164 -16.14 2.50 5.31
N TYR A 165 -14.93 3.03 5.26
CA TYR A 165 -13.89 2.52 4.36
C TYR A 165 -12.68 2.06 5.15
N LEU A 166 -12.03 0.99 4.67
CA LEU A 166 -10.67 0.67 5.09
C LEU A 166 -9.72 1.68 4.41
N ARG A 167 -8.84 2.31 5.19
CA ARG A 167 -7.96 3.35 4.66
C ARG A 167 -7.09 2.82 3.51
N PRO A 168 -7.04 3.51 2.35
CA PRO A 168 -6.19 3.13 1.22
C PRO A 168 -4.74 3.59 1.37
N GLU A 169 -4.48 4.53 2.31
CA GLU A 169 -3.17 5.05 2.66
C GLU A 169 -3.17 5.66 4.07
N THR A 170 -1.99 5.96 4.59
CA THR A 170 -1.80 6.43 5.96
C THR A 170 -1.68 7.96 6.09
N ALA A 171 -1.52 8.69 4.98
CA ALA A 171 -1.27 10.14 4.98
C ALA A 171 -2.41 10.96 5.60
N GLN A 172 -3.68 10.67 5.27
CA GLN A 172 -4.82 11.46 5.75
C GLN A 172 -4.93 11.46 7.27
N ALA A 173 -4.57 10.34 7.90
CA ALA A 173 -4.55 10.27 9.35
C ALA A 173 -3.54 11.25 9.97
N ILE A 174 -2.41 11.49 9.31
CA ILE A 174 -1.41 12.46 9.74
C ILE A 174 -1.99 13.88 9.62
N PHE A 175 -2.63 14.19 8.49
CA PHE A 175 -3.21 15.52 8.26
C PHE A 175 -4.34 15.84 9.25
N VAL A 176 -5.26 14.91 9.49
CA VAL A 176 -6.39 15.11 10.43
C VAL A 176 -5.92 15.30 11.87
N ASN A 177 -4.81 14.68 12.23
CA ASN A 177 -4.26 14.74 13.58
C ASN A 177 -3.16 15.81 13.75
N PHE A 178 -2.90 16.60 12.72
CA PHE A 178 -1.81 17.57 12.75
C PHE A 178 -1.88 18.50 13.99
N GLU A 179 -3.03 19.12 14.22
CA GLU A 179 -3.22 20.06 15.35
C GLU A 179 -3.08 19.35 16.70
N ASN A 180 -3.66 18.13 16.83
CA ASN A 180 -3.54 17.33 18.04
C ASN A 180 -2.08 16.98 18.37
N VAL A 181 -1.35 16.54 17.34
CA VAL A 181 0.07 16.17 17.48
C VAL A 181 0.93 17.39 17.77
N GLN A 182 0.73 18.49 17.04
CA GLN A 182 1.46 19.73 17.25
C GLN A 182 1.29 20.23 18.68
N THR A 183 0.05 20.30 19.15
CA THR A 183 -0.29 20.82 20.49
C THR A 183 0.30 19.93 21.60
N THR A 184 0.10 18.62 21.50
CA THR A 184 0.53 17.68 22.56
C THR A 184 2.04 17.47 22.60
N SER A 185 2.70 17.49 21.43
CA SER A 185 4.16 17.39 21.35
C SER A 185 4.89 18.73 21.52
N ARG A 186 4.13 19.85 21.56
CA ARG A 186 4.66 21.23 21.62
C ARG A 186 5.66 21.54 20.52
N LYS A 187 5.46 20.95 19.33
CA LYS A 187 6.32 21.20 18.18
C LYS A 187 5.91 22.49 17.46
N LYS A 188 6.89 23.13 16.86
CA LYS A 188 6.69 24.25 15.95
C LYS A 188 7.08 23.82 14.53
N ILE A 189 6.44 24.37 13.54
CA ILE A 189 6.83 24.21 12.13
C ILE A 189 8.24 24.81 11.94
N PRO A 190 9.18 24.12 11.28
CA PRO A 190 9.00 22.86 10.56
C PRO A 190 9.13 21.61 11.46
N PHE A 191 8.28 20.61 11.29
CA PHE A 191 8.42 19.30 11.92
C PHE A 191 7.68 18.23 11.11
N GLY A 192 8.05 16.96 11.32
CA GLY A 192 7.45 15.81 10.67
C GLY A 192 6.60 14.96 11.61
N ILE A 193 5.61 14.29 11.03
CA ILE A 193 4.81 13.26 11.70
C ILE A 193 4.96 11.97 10.89
N ALA A 194 5.35 10.90 11.57
CA ALA A 194 5.57 9.59 10.96
C ALA A 194 4.64 8.53 11.52
N GLN A 195 4.24 7.58 10.70
CA GLN A 195 3.54 6.38 11.16
C GLN A 195 3.91 5.16 10.33
N ILE A 196 3.71 3.98 10.93
CA ILE A 196 3.72 2.69 10.25
C ILE A 196 2.34 2.08 10.43
N GLY A 197 1.70 1.70 9.33
CA GLY A 197 0.37 1.16 9.43
C GLY A 197 -0.09 0.40 8.20
N LYS A 198 -1.10 -0.46 8.39
CA LYS A 198 -1.75 -1.17 7.29
C LYS A 198 -2.63 -0.25 6.47
N SER A 199 -2.64 -0.52 5.17
CA SER A 199 -3.51 0.11 4.17
C SER A 199 -4.09 -0.96 3.24
N PHE A 200 -5.19 -0.61 2.57
CA PHE A 200 -6.01 -1.57 1.83
C PHE A 200 -6.43 -0.97 0.49
N ARG A 201 -6.18 -1.69 -0.60
CA ARG A 201 -6.62 -1.29 -1.94
C ARG A 201 -7.25 -2.47 -2.65
N ASN A 202 -8.49 -2.34 -3.07
CA ASN A 202 -9.22 -3.38 -3.79
C ASN A 202 -8.74 -3.46 -5.24
N GLU A 203 -7.49 -3.89 -5.43
CA GLU A 203 -6.82 -3.96 -6.71
C GLU A 203 -7.56 -4.87 -7.70
N ILE A 204 -7.75 -4.39 -8.94
CA ILE A 204 -8.37 -5.15 -10.03
C ILE A 204 -7.46 -6.29 -10.47
N THR A 205 -6.18 -5.96 -10.72
CA THR A 205 -5.13 -6.91 -11.15
C THR A 205 -4.00 -6.96 -10.13
N PRO A 206 -4.25 -7.53 -8.93
CA PRO A 206 -3.20 -7.72 -7.95
C PRO A 206 -2.19 -8.75 -8.46
N GLY A 207 -0.93 -8.64 -8.05
CA GLY A 207 0.08 -9.58 -8.53
C GLY A 207 1.51 -9.18 -8.21
N ASN A 208 2.44 -9.76 -8.98
CA ASN A 208 3.87 -9.57 -8.79
C ASN A 208 4.33 -9.87 -7.36
N PHE A 209 3.92 -11.03 -6.83
CA PHE A 209 4.27 -11.47 -5.48
C PHE A 209 3.74 -10.48 -4.42
N THR A 210 4.63 -9.90 -3.59
CA THR A 210 4.27 -8.91 -2.55
C THR A 210 4.28 -7.46 -3.05
N PHE A 211 4.55 -7.20 -4.34
CA PHE A 211 4.67 -5.85 -4.86
C PHE A 211 3.33 -5.14 -5.09
N ARG A 212 2.27 -5.91 -5.41
CA ARG A 212 0.92 -5.37 -5.55
C ARG A 212 -0.07 -6.28 -4.85
N THR A 213 -0.38 -5.95 -3.61
CA THR A 213 -1.27 -6.70 -2.72
C THR A 213 -2.47 -5.85 -2.33
N ARG A 214 -3.55 -6.50 -1.90
CA ARG A 214 -4.77 -5.81 -1.43
C ARG A 214 -4.66 -5.29 -0.01
N GLU A 215 -3.83 -5.93 0.80
CA GLU A 215 -3.47 -5.51 2.15
C GLU A 215 -1.95 -5.38 2.23
N PHE A 216 -1.45 -4.23 2.68
CA PHE A 216 -0.03 -3.94 2.77
C PHE A 216 0.26 -3.02 3.96
N GLU A 217 1.53 -2.82 4.27
CA GLU A 217 1.95 -1.80 5.25
C GLU A 217 2.70 -0.67 4.55
N GLN A 218 2.46 0.55 5.05
CA GLN A 218 3.20 1.75 4.67
C GLN A 218 4.01 2.24 5.86
N MET A 219 5.18 2.77 5.58
CA MET A 219 5.99 3.59 6.48
C MET A 219 6.02 4.98 5.86
N GLU A 220 5.31 5.91 6.47
CA GLU A 220 5.02 7.23 5.90
C GLU A 220 5.45 8.34 6.85
N LEU A 221 5.98 9.42 6.31
CA LEU A 221 6.40 10.61 7.02
C LEU A 221 5.96 11.83 6.23
N GLU A 222 5.11 12.66 6.83
CA GLU A 222 4.72 13.96 6.31
C GLU A 222 5.48 15.05 7.04
N PHE A 223 6.15 15.92 6.27
CA PHE A 223 6.96 17.01 6.84
C PHE A 223 6.31 18.35 6.53
N PHE A 224 5.94 19.06 7.60
CA PHE A 224 5.25 20.35 7.54
C PHE A 224 6.24 21.49 7.65
N CYS A 225 6.22 22.41 6.67
CA CYS A 225 7.10 23.58 6.57
C CYS A 225 6.37 24.83 6.07
#